data_55aea9f943d1bc181de6afa3dd305c64
#
_entry.id   55aea9f943d1bc181de6afa3dd305c64
#
_cell.length_a   1.000
_cell.length_b   1.000
_cell.length_c   1.000
_cell.angle_alpha   90.00
_cell.angle_beta   90.00
_cell.angle_gamma   90.00
#
_symmetry.space_group_name_H-M   'P 1'
#
loop_
_entity.id
_entity.type
_entity.pdbx_description
1 polymer ?
#
loop_
_entity_poly.entity_id
_entity_poly.type
_entity_poly.pdbx_seq_one_letter_code
_entity_poly.pdbx_strand_id
1 'polypeptide(L)'
;MKKLGAKSYRFSLSWSRIIPLGGRNDAVNEKGLQHYVKFVDDLREAGIEPLITLFHWDLPDNLHKRYGGMLNKDEFVKDYENYARVCFKAFGSKVKYWITFNEPWCSSILGYGTGLFAPGRCSDRSKSAEGDSSREPWIVGHSLLIAHGAAVKAYRDDFKAKDGGQIGITLNGKRVRLLKSLVIPCKVCASCLSPMQGKSKVDKPCYQGN
;
A
#
# COMPACT_ATOMS: atom_id res chain seq x y z
N MET A 1 14.67 -4.14 21.62
CA MET A 1 14.48 -2.77 21.11
C MET A 1 14.80 -1.72 22.16
N LYS A 2 14.20 -1.75 23.36
CA LYS A 2 14.49 -0.78 24.43
C LYS A 2 15.98 -0.68 24.77
N LYS A 3 16.66 -1.82 24.96
CA LYS A 3 18.12 -1.88 25.24
C LYS A 3 18.99 -1.31 24.10
N LEU A 4 18.47 -1.26 22.86
CA LEU A 4 19.14 -0.67 21.70
C LEU A 4 18.85 0.83 21.52
N GLY A 5 18.07 1.42 22.43
CA GLY A 5 17.68 2.84 22.35
C GLY A 5 16.72 3.19 21.23
N ALA A 6 16.00 2.21 20.64
CA ALA A 6 15.02 2.44 19.58
C ALA A 6 13.90 3.36 20.08
N LYS A 7 13.58 4.40 19.30
CA LYS A 7 12.53 5.38 19.60
C LYS A 7 11.23 5.09 18.84
N SER A 8 11.32 4.38 17.75
CA SER A 8 10.18 3.97 16.93
C SER A 8 10.39 2.58 16.36
N TYR A 9 9.29 1.92 16.03
CA TYR A 9 9.33 0.60 15.42
C TYR A 9 8.27 0.47 14.33
N ARG A 10 8.72 0.19 13.12
CA ARG A 10 7.83 -0.07 11.98
C ARG A 10 7.63 -1.57 11.83
N PHE A 11 6.38 -2.00 11.70
CA PHE A 11 6.00 -3.38 11.41
C PHE A 11 4.74 -3.41 10.55
N SER A 12 4.45 -4.57 9.96
CA SER A 12 3.22 -4.79 9.21
C SER A 12 2.22 -5.62 10.01
N LEU A 13 0.95 -5.32 9.81
CA LEU A 13 -0.13 -6.23 10.17
C LEU A 13 -0.23 -7.32 9.11
N SER A 14 -0.75 -8.49 9.49
CA SER A 14 -1.13 -9.51 8.54
C SER A 14 -2.62 -9.47 8.31
N TRP A 15 -3.03 -9.14 7.08
CA TRP A 15 -4.44 -9.07 6.71
C TRP A 15 -5.14 -10.40 6.98
N SER A 16 -4.55 -11.51 6.56
CA SER A 16 -5.10 -12.86 6.77
C SER A 16 -5.18 -13.29 8.25
N ARG A 17 -4.40 -12.69 9.15
CA ARG A 17 -4.56 -12.91 10.60
C ARG A 17 -5.72 -12.15 11.20
N ILE A 18 -6.04 -10.99 10.64
CA ILE A 18 -7.12 -10.12 11.12
C ILE A 18 -8.45 -10.51 10.47
N ILE A 19 -8.48 -10.72 9.15
CA ILE A 19 -9.64 -11.22 8.42
C ILE A 19 -9.17 -12.44 7.60
N PRO A 20 -9.32 -13.66 8.12
CA PRO A 20 -8.72 -14.86 7.51
C PRO A 20 -9.12 -15.11 6.06
N LEU A 21 -10.36 -14.83 5.69
CA LEU A 21 -10.86 -14.96 4.33
C LEU A 21 -10.71 -13.66 3.51
N GLY A 22 -10.34 -12.55 4.15
CA GLY A 22 -9.94 -11.29 3.55
C GLY A 22 -11.05 -10.33 3.17
N GLY A 23 -12.27 -10.79 2.93
CA GLY A 23 -13.36 -9.97 2.38
C GLY A 23 -14.08 -9.12 3.43
N ARG A 24 -14.76 -8.07 2.96
CA ARG A 24 -15.53 -7.14 3.80
C ARG A 24 -16.72 -7.76 4.55
N ASN A 25 -17.20 -8.89 4.07
CA ASN A 25 -18.31 -9.64 4.70
C ASN A 25 -17.80 -10.85 5.50
N ASP A 26 -16.50 -11.05 5.58
CA ASP A 26 -15.91 -12.16 6.31
C ASP A 26 -15.66 -11.79 7.77
N ALA A 27 -15.68 -12.80 8.62
CA ALA A 27 -15.51 -12.61 10.06
C ALA A 27 -14.11 -12.08 10.41
N VAL A 28 -14.06 -11.14 11.35
CA VAL A 28 -12.82 -10.66 11.96
C VAL A 28 -12.35 -11.70 12.98
N ASN A 29 -11.08 -12.05 12.94
CA ASN A 29 -10.43 -12.88 13.93
C ASN A 29 -10.00 -12.01 15.13
N GLU A 30 -10.86 -11.94 16.12
CA GLU A 30 -10.63 -11.13 17.33
C GLU A 30 -9.31 -11.49 18.04
N LYS A 31 -8.93 -12.77 18.08
CA LYS A 31 -7.66 -13.20 18.70
C LYS A 31 -6.45 -12.65 17.94
N GLY A 32 -6.51 -12.66 16.61
CA GLY A 32 -5.47 -12.09 15.76
C GLY A 32 -5.37 -10.58 15.92
N LEU A 33 -6.52 -9.90 15.98
CA LEU A 33 -6.59 -8.46 16.18
C LEU A 33 -6.05 -8.05 17.55
N GLN A 34 -6.47 -8.71 18.63
CA GLN A 34 -6.04 -8.43 19.99
C GLN A 34 -4.55 -8.70 20.21
N HIS A 35 -3.95 -9.68 19.52
CA HIS A 35 -2.50 -9.87 19.53
C HIS A 35 -1.76 -8.60 19.09
N TYR A 36 -2.19 -7.96 18.01
CA TYR A 36 -1.57 -6.72 17.53
C TYR A 36 -1.89 -5.51 18.41
N VAL A 37 -3.11 -5.44 18.96
CA VAL A 37 -3.46 -4.37 19.92
C VAL A 37 -2.55 -4.43 21.13
N LYS A 38 -2.38 -5.63 21.72
CA LYS A 38 -1.44 -5.82 22.84
C LYS A 38 -0.01 -5.47 22.44
N PHE A 39 0.44 -5.87 21.27
CA PHE A 39 1.79 -5.55 20.79
C PHE A 39 2.03 -4.04 20.67
N VAL A 40 1.04 -3.29 20.20
CA VAL A 40 1.10 -1.83 20.17
C VAL A 40 1.15 -1.24 21.58
N ASP A 41 0.35 -1.75 22.50
CA ASP A 41 0.37 -1.31 23.91
C ASP A 41 1.75 -1.55 24.54
N ASP A 42 2.32 -2.75 24.38
CA ASP A 42 3.65 -3.10 24.87
C ASP A 42 4.77 -2.18 24.29
N LEU A 43 4.67 -1.78 23.00
CA LEU A 43 5.59 -0.82 22.40
C LEU A 43 5.48 0.56 23.05
N ARG A 44 4.25 1.05 23.24
CA ARG A 44 3.99 2.37 23.84
C ARG A 44 4.43 2.44 25.30
N GLU A 45 4.16 1.40 26.06
CA GLU A 45 4.66 1.27 27.46
C GLU A 45 6.19 1.27 27.52
N ALA A 46 6.85 0.72 26.49
CA ALA A 46 8.29 0.77 26.37
C ALA A 46 8.86 2.12 25.89
N GLY A 47 7.99 3.11 25.59
CA GLY A 47 8.37 4.43 25.05
C GLY A 47 8.80 4.36 23.58
N ILE A 48 8.31 3.36 22.83
CA ILE A 48 8.62 3.14 21.41
C ILE A 48 7.39 3.48 20.57
N GLU A 49 7.49 4.46 19.66
CA GLU A 49 6.39 4.87 18.79
C GLU A 49 6.13 3.82 17.70
N PRO A 50 4.91 3.24 17.61
CA PRO A 50 4.57 2.29 16.56
C PRO A 50 4.28 2.98 15.23
N LEU A 51 4.87 2.46 14.13
CA LEU A 51 4.53 2.80 12.75
C LEU A 51 3.95 1.55 12.09
N ILE A 52 2.69 1.58 11.71
CA ILE A 52 2.00 0.41 11.18
C ILE A 52 1.89 0.46 9.67
N THR A 53 2.35 -0.61 9.02
CA THR A 53 2.09 -0.89 7.62
C THR A 53 0.90 -1.85 7.53
N LEU A 54 -0.19 -1.42 6.85
CA LEU A 54 -1.41 -2.22 6.69
C LEU A 54 -1.19 -3.41 5.77
N PHE A 55 -0.47 -3.22 4.67
CA PHE A 55 -0.22 -4.27 3.69
C PHE A 55 1.27 -4.34 3.30
N HIS A 56 1.87 -5.50 3.50
CA HIS A 56 3.26 -5.77 3.14
C HIS A 56 3.36 -7.11 2.38
N TRP A 57 2.68 -7.14 1.20
CA TRP A 57 2.72 -8.19 0.17
C TRP A 57 1.98 -9.50 0.52
N ASP A 58 1.20 -9.52 1.57
CA ASP A 58 0.54 -10.70 2.14
C ASP A 58 -0.99 -10.68 1.91
N LEU A 59 -1.41 -10.63 0.64
CA LEU A 59 -2.82 -10.70 0.26
C LEU A 59 -3.42 -12.04 0.71
N PRO A 60 -4.58 -12.05 1.39
CA PRO A 60 -5.30 -13.28 1.66
C PRO A 60 -5.61 -14.06 0.37
N ASP A 61 -5.17 -15.30 0.29
CA ASP A 61 -5.28 -16.14 -0.90
C ASP A 61 -6.74 -16.34 -1.36
N ASN A 62 -7.68 -16.33 -0.41
CA ASN A 62 -9.11 -16.39 -0.73
C ASN A 62 -9.60 -15.24 -1.61
N LEU A 63 -9.03 -14.04 -1.49
CA LEU A 63 -9.40 -12.92 -2.36
C LEU A 63 -8.93 -13.15 -3.79
N HIS A 64 -7.75 -13.77 -3.94
CA HIS A 64 -7.26 -14.16 -5.24
C HIS A 64 -8.16 -15.26 -5.87
N LYS A 65 -8.53 -16.27 -5.09
CA LYS A 65 -9.41 -17.37 -5.53
C LYS A 65 -10.83 -16.90 -5.85
N ARG A 66 -11.37 -15.95 -5.09
CA ARG A 66 -12.76 -15.47 -5.27
C ARG A 66 -12.95 -14.63 -6.51
N TYR A 67 -12.02 -13.72 -6.79
CA TYR A 67 -12.22 -12.71 -7.83
C TYR A 67 -10.93 -12.23 -8.53
N GLY A 68 -9.81 -12.93 -8.35
CA GLY A 68 -8.52 -12.55 -8.93
C GLY A 68 -7.72 -11.52 -8.13
N GLY A 69 -8.12 -11.25 -6.89
CA GLY A 69 -7.38 -10.36 -5.98
C GLY A 69 -7.19 -8.96 -6.55
N MET A 70 -5.95 -8.49 -6.59
CA MET A 70 -5.60 -7.14 -7.06
C MET A 70 -5.90 -6.89 -8.55
N LEU A 71 -6.15 -7.93 -9.36
CA LEU A 71 -6.57 -7.77 -10.75
C LEU A 71 -8.00 -7.26 -10.88
N ASN A 72 -8.85 -7.53 -9.90
CA ASN A 72 -10.20 -7.00 -9.81
C ASN A 72 -10.22 -5.76 -8.90
N LYS A 73 -9.98 -4.60 -9.50
CA LYS A 73 -9.91 -3.32 -8.81
C LYS A 73 -11.11 -3.07 -7.90
N ASP A 74 -12.32 -3.27 -8.43
CA ASP A 74 -13.54 -2.82 -7.75
C ASP A 74 -13.85 -3.63 -6.48
N GLU A 75 -13.58 -4.92 -6.49
CA GLU A 75 -13.75 -5.76 -5.30
C GLU A 75 -12.57 -5.60 -4.33
N PHE A 76 -11.34 -5.57 -4.85
CA PHE A 76 -10.15 -5.40 -4.03
C PHE A 76 -10.15 -4.10 -3.23
N VAL A 77 -10.55 -2.98 -3.85
CA VAL A 77 -10.60 -1.67 -3.18
C VAL A 77 -11.58 -1.69 -2.01
N LYS A 78 -12.76 -2.28 -2.19
CA LYS A 78 -13.78 -2.36 -1.14
C LYS A 78 -13.33 -3.23 0.04
N ASP A 79 -12.71 -4.37 -0.26
CA ASP A 79 -12.22 -5.29 0.78
C ASP A 79 -11.04 -4.70 1.53
N TYR A 80 -10.11 -4.03 0.82
CA TYR A 80 -8.99 -3.34 1.44
C TYR A 80 -9.43 -2.15 2.31
N GLU A 81 -10.38 -1.34 1.85
CA GLU A 81 -10.93 -0.24 2.64
C GLU A 81 -11.56 -0.76 3.94
N ASN A 82 -12.35 -1.85 3.86
CA ASN A 82 -12.93 -2.47 5.05
C ASN A 82 -11.85 -2.96 6.02
N TYR A 83 -10.83 -3.66 5.52
CA TYR A 83 -9.70 -4.10 6.34
C TYR A 83 -9.00 -2.92 7.03
N ALA A 84 -8.73 -1.85 6.30
CA ALA A 84 -8.14 -0.64 6.85
C ALA A 84 -9.01 -0.02 7.96
N ARG A 85 -10.32 0.06 7.76
CA ARG A 85 -11.29 0.56 8.76
C ARG A 85 -11.32 -0.30 10.02
N VAL A 86 -11.28 -1.63 9.90
CA VAL A 86 -11.17 -2.54 11.05
C VAL A 86 -9.91 -2.22 11.85
N CYS A 87 -8.77 -2.04 11.18
CA CYS A 87 -7.52 -1.69 11.82
C CYS A 87 -7.59 -0.30 12.49
N PHE A 88 -8.04 0.74 11.79
CA PHE A 88 -8.15 2.09 12.36
C PHE A 88 -9.03 2.11 13.61
N LYS A 89 -10.16 1.40 13.58
CA LYS A 89 -11.06 1.28 14.72
C LYS A 89 -10.41 0.60 15.93
N ALA A 90 -9.66 -0.47 15.67
CA ALA A 90 -9.05 -1.28 16.75
C ALA A 90 -7.89 -0.57 17.45
N PHE A 91 -7.07 0.15 16.71
CA PHE A 91 -5.88 0.79 17.27
C PHE A 91 -6.14 2.24 17.72
N GLY A 92 -7.04 2.96 17.06
CA GLY A 92 -7.45 4.31 17.40
C GLY A 92 -6.25 5.25 17.57
N SER A 93 -6.32 6.13 18.59
CA SER A 93 -5.27 7.11 18.89
C SER A 93 -3.94 6.52 19.38
N LYS A 94 -3.87 5.20 19.59
CA LYS A 94 -2.63 4.51 19.97
C LYS A 94 -1.58 4.53 18.87
N VAL A 95 -2.00 4.66 17.59
CA VAL A 95 -1.13 4.65 16.42
C VAL A 95 -1.25 5.97 15.68
N LYS A 96 -0.12 6.68 15.57
CA LYS A 96 -0.07 7.99 14.90
C LYS A 96 0.43 7.91 13.46
N TYR A 97 1.11 6.84 13.08
CA TYR A 97 1.75 6.72 11.77
C TYR A 97 1.31 5.46 11.05
N TRP A 98 0.55 5.67 9.97
CA TRP A 98 0.00 4.61 9.15
C TRP A 98 0.65 4.60 7.77
N ILE A 99 0.98 3.41 7.30
CA ILE A 99 1.43 3.16 5.94
C ILE A 99 0.44 2.19 5.30
N THR A 100 -0.18 2.60 4.21
CA THR A 100 -1.18 1.77 3.52
C THR A 100 -0.53 0.56 2.85
N PHE A 101 0.37 0.80 1.92
CA PHE A 101 1.09 -0.24 1.18
C PHE A 101 2.59 -0.06 1.31
N ASN A 102 3.29 -1.18 1.46
CA ASN A 102 4.73 -1.21 1.28
C ASN A 102 5.04 -1.45 -0.19
N GLU A 103 5.72 -0.48 -0.81
CA GLU A 103 6.33 -0.61 -2.14
C GLU A 103 5.42 -1.28 -3.19
N PRO A 104 4.36 -0.61 -3.66
CA PRO A 104 3.43 -1.16 -4.66
C PRO A 104 4.10 -1.71 -5.91
N TRP A 105 5.25 -1.17 -6.28
CA TRP A 105 6.05 -1.68 -7.39
C TRP A 105 6.44 -3.13 -7.20
N CYS A 106 6.81 -3.54 -5.98
CA CYS A 106 7.18 -4.93 -5.69
C CYS A 106 5.99 -5.88 -5.92
N SER A 107 4.81 -5.55 -5.40
CA SER A 107 3.60 -6.35 -5.67
C SER A 107 3.29 -6.42 -7.16
N SER A 108 3.34 -5.27 -7.86
CA SER A 108 2.96 -5.19 -9.27
C SER A 108 3.95 -5.92 -10.17
N ILE A 109 5.23 -5.54 -10.12
CA ILE A 109 6.24 -6.03 -11.06
C ILE A 109 6.74 -7.43 -10.66
N LEU A 110 7.04 -7.63 -9.38
CA LEU A 110 7.59 -8.91 -8.95
C LEU A 110 6.52 -9.99 -8.82
N GLY A 111 5.28 -9.61 -8.49
CA GLY A 111 4.16 -10.55 -8.36
C GLY A 111 3.47 -10.89 -9.68
N TYR A 112 3.30 -9.90 -10.57
CA TYR A 112 2.49 -10.03 -11.78
C TYR A 112 3.26 -9.78 -13.09
N GLY A 113 4.52 -9.38 -13.00
CA GLY A 113 5.37 -9.17 -14.17
C GLY A 113 6.43 -10.25 -14.33
N THR A 114 7.22 -10.48 -13.28
CA THR A 114 8.32 -11.47 -13.31
C THR A 114 7.94 -12.82 -12.69
N GLY A 115 6.85 -12.88 -11.91
CA GLY A 115 6.42 -14.06 -11.18
C GLY A 115 7.35 -14.47 -10.03
N LEU A 116 8.21 -13.54 -9.57
CA LEU A 116 9.18 -13.82 -8.52
C LEU A 116 8.54 -13.82 -7.12
N PHE A 117 7.55 -12.95 -6.91
CA PHE A 117 6.77 -12.85 -5.66
C PHE A 117 5.37 -13.43 -5.86
N ALA A 118 4.66 -13.68 -4.77
CA ALA A 118 3.26 -14.05 -4.83
C ALA A 118 2.43 -12.96 -5.55
N PRO A 119 1.46 -13.36 -6.39
CA PRO A 119 0.96 -14.71 -6.64
C PRO A 119 1.74 -15.52 -7.69
N GLY A 120 2.87 -15.04 -8.16
CA GLY A 120 3.75 -15.78 -9.07
C GLY A 120 3.29 -15.76 -10.53
N ARG A 121 2.57 -14.72 -10.96
CA ARG A 121 2.00 -14.61 -12.32
C ARG A 121 2.97 -13.92 -13.28
N CYS A 122 3.17 -14.51 -14.46
CA CYS A 122 3.95 -13.88 -15.53
C CYS A 122 3.66 -14.52 -16.89
N SER A 123 4.16 -13.90 -17.98
CA SER A 123 4.02 -14.44 -19.34
C SER A 123 4.94 -15.61 -19.63
N ASP A 124 5.95 -15.87 -18.82
CA ASP A 124 6.88 -16.98 -18.97
C ASP A 124 6.25 -18.28 -18.49
N ARG A 125 5.82 -19.13 -19.43
CA ARG A 125 5.13 -20.41 -19.14
C ARG A 125 6.05 -21.48 -18.54
N SER A 126 7.35 -21.27 -18.50
CA SER A 126 8.28 -22.12 -17.75
C SER A 126 8.24 -21.85 -16.25
N LYS A 127 7.74 -20.69 -15.83
CA LYS A 127 7.68 -20.24 -14.44
C LYS A 127 6.27 -20.19 -13.86
N SER A 128 5.30 -19.84 -14.69
CA SER A 128 3.92 -19.65 -14.25
C SER A 128 2.93 -20.19 -15.28
N ALA A 129 1.93 -20.93 -14.80
CA ALA A 129 0.83 -21.41 -15.65
C ALA A 129 -0.02 -20.24 -16.18
N GLU A 130 -0.05 -19.11 -15.46
CA GLU A 130 -0.93 -17.98 -15.74
C GLU A 130 -0.19 -16.64 -15.66
N GLY A 131 -0.79 -15.63 -16.27
CA GLY A 131 -0.36 -14.24 -16.17
C GLY A 131 -0.04 -13.60 -17.51
N ASP A 132 -0.09 -12.27 -17.51
CA ASP A 132 0.28 -11.42 -18.65
C ASP A 132 1.17 -10.29 -18.15
N SER A 133 2.49 -10.46 -18.33
CA SER A 133 3.49 -9.49 -17.86
C SER A 133 3.40 -8.13 -18.54
N SER A 134 2.69 -8.02 -19.67
CA SER A 134 2.50 -6.76 -20.38
C SER A 134 1.36 -5.91 -19.83
N ARG A 135 0.38 -6.53 -19.15
CA ARG A 135 -0.87 -5.89 -18.71
C ARG A 135 -1.08 -5.94 -17.21
N GLU A 136 -0.94 -7.11 -16.59
CA GLU A 136 -1.29 -7.32 -15.18
C GLU A 136 -0.55 -6.40 -14.20
N PRO A 137 0.76 -6.12 -14.35
CA PRO A 137 1.45 -5.20 -13.46
C PRO A 137 0.83 -3.80 -13.41
N TRP A 138 0.34 -3.31 -14.53
CA TRP A 138 -0.29 -1.99 -14.64
C TRP A 138 -1.67 -1.97 -14.00
N ILE A 139 -2.45 -3.04 -14.20
CA ILE A 139 -3.76 -3.22 -13.56
C ILE A 139 -3.58 -3.24 -12.04
N VAL A 140 -2.64 -4.05 -11.54
CA VAL A 140 -2.35 -4.17 -10.11
C VAL A 140 -1.84 -2.87 -9.51
N GLY A 141 -0.91 -2.19 -10.19
CA GLY A 141 -0.41 -0.88 -9.76
C GLY A 141 -1.52 0.15 -9.62
N HIS A 142 -2.44 0.19 -10.61
CA HIS A 142 -3.61 1.05 -10.56
C HIS A 142 -4.54 0.68 -9.39
N SER A 143 -4.84 -0.61 -9.20
CA SER A 143 -5.69 -1.08 -8.10
C SER A 143 -5.14 -0.69 -6.73
N LEU A 144 -3.82 -0.82 -6.54
CA LEU A 144 -3.15 -0.44 -5.29
C LEU A 144 -3.23 1.08 -5.03
N LEU A 145 -3.08 1.91 -6.06
CA LEU A 145 -3.19 3.37 -5.91
C LEU A 145 -4.62 3.80 -5.56
N ILE A 146 -5.63 3.20 -6.18
CA ILE A 146 -7.04 3.49 -5.85
C ILE A 146 -7.37 3.01 -4.44
N ALA A 147 -6.92 1.81 -4.04
CA ALA A 147 -7.10 1.28 -2.70
C ALA A 147 -6.39 2.14 -1.63
N HIS A 148 -5.19 2.66 -1.93
CA HIS A 148 -4.53 3.66 -1.10
C HIS A 148 -5.42 4.89 -0.91
N GLY A 149 -5.92 5.46 -2.00
CA GLY A 149 -6.81 6.63 -1.95
C GLY A 149 -8.07 6.39 -1.11
N ALA A 150 -8.70 5.22 -1.25
CA ALA A 150 -9.88 4.83 -0.46
C ALA A 150 -9.55 4.73 1.04
N ALA A 151 -8.47 4.06 1.41
CA ALA A 151 -8.06 3.95 2.82
C ALA A 151 -7.68 5.32 3.42
N VAL A 152 -6.97 6.17 2.66
CA VAL A 152 -6.63 7.54 3.10
C VAL A 152 -7.87 8.38 3.30
N LYS A 153 -8.84 8.29 2.37
CA LYS A 153 -10.12 8.99 2.50
C LYS A 153 -10.86 8.51 3.75
N ALA A 154 -11.02 7.20 3.93
CA ALA A 154 -11.66 6.61 5.09
C ALA A 154 -11.02 7.08 6.41
N TYR A 155 -9.68 7.08 6.47
CA TYR A 155 -8.97 7.57 7.66
C TYR A 155 -9.22 9.05 7.93
N ARG A 156 -9.14 9.90 6.91
CA ARG A 156 -9.30 11.36 7.05
C ARG A 156 -10.71 11.74 7.46
N ASP A 157 -11.72 11.08 6.88
CA ASP A 157 -13.12 11.42 7.11
C ASP A 157 -13.60 10.94 8.49
N ASP A 158 -13.23 9.72 8.91
CA ASP A 158 -13.88 9.07 10.03
C ASP A 158 -13.00 8.90 11.28
N PHE A 159 -11.66 8.99 11.13
CA PHE A 159 -10.73 8.67 12.22
C PHE A 159 -9.77 9.81 12.56
N LYS A 160 -9.29 10.55 11.58
CA LYS A 160 -8.21 11.53 11.79
C LYS A 160 -8.52 12.59 12.82
N ALA A 161 -9.75 13.11 12.85
CA ALA A 161 -10.16 14.15 13.78
C ALA A 161 -10.04 13.68 15.25
N LYS A 162 -10.31 12.40 15.50
CA LYS A 162 -10.24 11.77 16.82
C LYS A 162 -8.82 11.29 17.15
N ASP A 163 -8.14 10.68 16.20
CA ASP A 163 -6.91 9.96 16.45
C ASP A 163 -5.65 10.83 16.26
N GLY A 164 -5.75 11.92 15.49
CA GLY A 164 -4.67 12.91 15.32
C GLY A 164 -3.45 12.41 14.55
N GLY A 165 -3.56 11.26 13.86
CA GLY A 165 -2.44 10.62 13.18
C GLY A 165 -2.22 11.08 11.74
N GLN A 166 -1.25 10.46 11.11
CA GLN A 166 -0.88 10.66 9.71
C GLN A 166 -0.91 9.34 8.96
N ILE A 167 -1.28 9.37 7.68
CA ILE A 167 -1.34 8.22 6.81
C ILE A 167 -0.64 8.52 5.49
N GLY A 168 0.15 7.57 5.01
CA GLY A 168 0.91 7.67 3.77
C GLY A 168 1.14 6.32 3.11
N ILE A 169 2.07 6.29 2.18
CA ILE A 169 2.50 5.12 1.43
C ILE A 169 4.02 5.11 1.34
N THR A 170 4.65 3.93 1.38
CA THR A 170 6.08 3.83 1.10
C THR A 170 6.30 3.42 -0.35
N LEU A 171 7.19 4.13 -1.01
CA LEU A 171 7.55 3.90 -2.39
C LEU A 171 9.04 3.60 -2.49
N ASN A 172 9.38 2.58 -3.27
CA ASN A 172 10.74 2.37 -3.74
C ASN A 172 10.93 3.09 -5.07
N GLY A 173 12.13 3.56 -5.34
CA GLY A 173 12.45 4.25 -6.58
C GLY A 173 13.94 4.32 -6.82
N LYS A 174 14.34 4.37 -8.09
CA LYS A 174 15.73 4.65 -8.49
C LYS A 174 15.88 6.15 -8.71
N ARG A 175 16.82 6.77 -8.01
CA ARG A 175 17.20 8.16 -8.30
C ARG A 175 18.08 8.16 -9.56
N VAL A 176 17.54 8.62 -10.67
CA VAL A 176 18.31 8.85 -11.88
C VAL A 176 18.92 10.25 -11.80
N ARG A 177 20.24 10.34 -11.76
CA ARG A 177 20.97 11.59 -11.87
C ARG A 177 21.37 11.77 -13.32
N LEU A 178 20.79 12.75 -14.02
CA LEU A 178 21.26 13.15 -15.34
C LEU A 178 22.65 13.79 -15.17
N LEU A 179 23.67 13.18 -15.75
CA LEU A 179 24.96 13.81 -15.88
C LEU A 179 24.84 14.97 -16.87
N LYS A 180 25.35 16.15 -16.51
CA LYS A 180 25.23 17.40 -17.29
C LYS A 180 25.78 17.32 -18.73
N SER A 181 26.46 16.26 -19.12
CA SER A 181 27.07 16.07 -20.44
C SER A 181 26.19 15.51 -21.53
N LEU A 182 24.93 15.17 -21.22
CA LEU A 182 23.93 14.69 -22.21
C LEU A 182 22.66 15.55 -22.10
N VAL A 183 22.78 16.83 -22.33
CA VAL A 183 21.65 17.74 -22.46
C VAL A 183 21.12 17.66 -23.87
N ILE A 184 20.22 16.70 -24.13
CA ILE A 184 19.20 16.90 -25.14
C ILE A 184 18.10 17.70 -24.43
N PRO A 185 17.77 18.93 -24.87
CA PRO A 185 16.75 19.73 -24.21
C PRO A 185 15.36 19.12 -24.48
N CYS A 186 14.94 18.20 -23.63
CA CYS A 186 13.54 17.75 -23.62
C CYS A 186 12.71 18.79 -22.86
N LYS A 187 12.02 19.63 -23.58
CA LYS A 187 11.12 20.66 -23.03
C LYS A 187 9.98 20.09 -22.15
N VAL A 188 9.78 18.77 -22.16
CA VAL A 188 8.74 18.08 -21.38
C VAL A 188 9.16 17.78 -19.95
N CYS A 189 10.46 17.66 -19.67
CA CYS A 189 10.95 17.26 -18.35
C CYS A 189 11.05 18.40 -17.32
N ALA A 190 11.03 19.67 -17.77
CA ALA A 190 11.16 20.83 -16.87
C ALA A 190 9.88 21.13 -16.07
N SER A 191 8.72 20.75 -16.58
CA SER A 191 7.42 20.98 -15.90
C SER A 191 7.07 19.95 -14.84
N CYS A 192 7.73 18.78 -14.83
CA CYS A 192 7.47 17.71 -13.86
C CYS A 192 8.34 17.78 -12.59
N LEU A 193 9.31 18.70 -12.52
CA LEU A 193 10.30 18.78 -11.44
C LEU A 193 10.15 20.04 -10.56
N SER A 194 9.08 20.81 -10.70
CA SER A 194 8.82 21.93 -9.80
C SER A 194 8.33 21.41 -8.44
N PRO A 195 8.88 21.88 -7.31
CA PRO A 195 8.35 21.56 -5.99
C PRO A 195 6.91 22.07 -5.91
N MET A 196 6.00 21.24 -5.44
CA MET A 196 4.63 21.65 -5.13
C MET A 196 4.63 22.67 -4.00
N GLN A 197 4.78 23.95 -4.34
CA GLN A 197 4.30 25.06 -3.52
C GLN A 197 2.92 25.44 -4.06
N GLY A 198 1.94 25.37 -3.13
CA GLY A 198 0.53 25.42 -3.41
C GLY A 198 0.05 26.53 -4.36
N LYS A 199 -0.77 26.12 -5.28
CA LYS A 199 -2.07 26.75 -5.65
C LYS A 199 -2.75 25.86 -6.69
N SER A 200 -3.97 25.50 -6.41
CA SER A 200 -4.90 24.78 -7.29
C SER A 200 -5.12 25.51 -8.60
N LYS A 201 -4.77 24.89 -9.70
CA LYS A 201 -5.49 24.99 -10.99
C LYS A 201 -5.23 23.68 -11.73
N VAL A 202 -6.30 22.94 -11.93
CA VAL A 202 -6.35 21.75 -12.78
C VAL A 202 -6.27 22.25 -14.22
N ASP A 203 -5.15 22.09 -14.88
CA ASP A 203 -5.00 22.29 -16.31
C ASP A 203 -4.66 20.97 -17.00
N LYS A 204 -5.41 20.72 -18.01
CA LYS A 204 -5.62 19.65 -18.99
C LYS A 204 -4.46 18.66 -19.22
N PRO A 205 -4.78 17.39 -19.58
CA PRO A 205 -3.79 16.36 -19.84
C PRO A 205 -3.00 16.62 -21.13
N CYS A 206 -1.67 16.57 -21.02
CA CYS A 206 -0.77 16.52 -22.17
C CYS A 206 -0.84 15.13 -22.82
N TYR A 207 -1.79 14.93 -23.71
CA TYR A 207 -1.74 13.90 -24.74
C TYR A 207 -2.33 14.49 -26.03
N GLN A 208 -1.49 14.95 -26.93
CA GLN A 208 -1.80 15.02 -28.35
C GLN A 208 -0.64 14.31 -29.06
N GLY A 209 -0.98 13.12 -29.60
CA GLY A 209 -0.12 12.36 -30.45
C GLY A 209 0.00 12.99 -31.85
N ASN A 210 1.08 12.72 -32.46
CA ASN A 210 1.24 12.36 -33.87
C ASN A 210 2.18 11.17 -33.94
#